data_1e6b753073dfb168ee09f6bd0330e607
#
_entry.id   1e6b753073dfb168ee09f6bd0330e607
#
_cell.length_a   1.000
_cell.length_b   1.000
_cell.length_c   1.000
_cell.angle_alpha   90.00
_cell.angle_beta   90.00
_cell.angle_gamma   90.00
#
_symmetry.space_group_name_H-M   'P 1'
#
loop_
_entity.id
_entity.type
_entity.pdbx_description
1 polymer ?
#
loop_
_entity_poly.entity_id
_entity_poly.type
_entity_poly.pdbx_seq_one_letter_code
_entity_poly.pdbx_strand_id
1 'polypeptide(L)'
;WNGVPLPQTIRPMAEYFNEAGYETAYVGKWHLASDRLPNVGFHCEKTAIPKERQGGYKNWWRAADVLEFTSHGYDGYVFDAEGNQIDFKGYRADCINDFALEYLDQKTSDDPFFLFISQLEPHHQNDRHCYEGPKETVEKFRDYPIPPDLSFLEGDYEKMYPDYMAAINRLDENVGRLVAK
;
A
#
# COMPACT_ATOMS: atom_id res chain seq x y z
N TRP A 1 -16.25 5.72 -4.36
CA TRP A 1 -16.59 6.42 -3.12
C TRP A 1 -15.73 5.88 -1.99
N ASN A 2 -14.87 6.73 -1.44
CA ASN A 2 -14.03 6.43 -0.30
C ASN A 2 -14.86 6.60 0.99
N GLY A 3 -15.73 5.68 1.31
CA GLY A 3 -16.59 5.91 2.46
C GLY A 3 -17.55 4.76 2.74
N VAL A 4 -17.23 3.58 2.19
CA VAL A 4 -17.96 2.36 2.52
C VAL A 4 -16.96 1.37 3.14
N PRO A 5 -16.97 1.21 4.47
CA PRO A 5 -16.09 0.27 5.13
C PRO A 5 -16.47 -1.17 4.80
N LEU A 6 -15.53 -2.08 4.97
CA LEU A 6 -15.80 -3.52 4.85
C LEU A 6 -16.91 -3.92 5.81
N PRO A 7 -18.05 -4.45 5.32
CA PRO A 7 -19.13 -4.88 6.19
C PRO A 7 -18.68 -6.02 7.12
N GLN A 8 -18.92 -5.89 8.41
CA GLN A 8 -18.55 -6.92 9.40
C GLN A 8 -19.38 -8.21 9.30
N THR A 9 -20.45 -8.19 8.51
CA THR A 9 -21.27 -9.37 8.22
C THR A 9 -20.71 -10.25 7.12
N ILE A 10 -19.69 -9.78 6.39
CA ILE A 10 -19.02 -10.53 5.33
C ILE A 10 -17.76 -11.15 5.92
N ARG A 11 -17.57 -12.44 5.69
CA ARG A 11 -16.35 -13.14 6.06
C ARG A 11 -15.21 -12.72 5.14
N PRO A 12 -14.17 -12.04 5.64
CA PRO A 12 -13.04 -11.58 4.82
C PRO A 12 -12.12 -12.73 4.43
N MET A 13 -11.33 -12.51 3.37
CA MET A 13 -10.45 -13.52 2.77
C MET A 13 -9.45 -14.11 3.77
N ALA A 14 -8.85 -13.29 4.62
CA ALA A 14 -7.86 -13.77 5.59
C ALA A 14 -8.46 -14.79 6.59
N GLU A 15 -9.75 -14.73 6.90
CA GLU A 15 -10.37 -15.72 7.79
C GLU A 15 -10.43 -17.12 7.18
N TYR A 16 -10.58 -17.25 5.86
CA TYR A 16 -10.50 -18.54 5.18
C TYR A 16 -9.10 -19.13 5.24
N PHE A 17 -8.07 -18.29 5.05
CA PHE A 17 -6.67 -18.71 5.20
C PHE A 17 -6.34 -19.11 6.65
N ASN A 18 -6.80 -18.34 7.64
CA ASN A 18 -6.64 -18.69 9.04
C ASN A 18 -7.26 -20.06 9.37
N GLU A 19 -8.46 -20.34 8.86
CA GLU A 19 -9.13 -21.62 9.07
C GLU A 19 -8.39 -22.79 8.41
N ALA A 20 -7.75 -22.51 7.28
CA ALA A 20 -6.91 -23.48 6.57
C ALA A 20 -5.50 -23.66 7.18
N GLY A 21 -5.20 -23.00 8.31
CA GLY A 21 -3.91 -23.13 9.01
C GLY A 21 -2.79 -22.25 8.48
N TYR A 22 -3.13 -21.21 7.71
CA TYR A 22 -2.12 -20.25 7.26
C TYR A 22 -1.90 -19.14 8.29
N GLU A 23 -0.66 -18.67 8.39
CA GLU A 23 -0.40 -17.34 8.95
C GLU A 23 -0.91 -16.27 7.98
N THR A 24 -1.50 -15.21 8.52
CA THR A 24 -2.04 -14.12 7.69
C THR A 24 -1.39 -12.79 8.02
N ALA A 25 -0.88 -12.12 7.00
CA ALA A 25 -0.13 -10.88 7.10
C ALA A 25 -0.62 -9.85 6.09
N TYR A 26 -0.67 -8.58 6.51
CA TYR A 26 -1.06 -7.46 5.67
C TYR A 26 -0.09 -6.29 5.79
N VAL A 27 0.29 -5.70 4.64
CA VAL A 27 1.16 -4.54 4.58
C VAL A 27 0.65 -3.53 3.54
N GLY A 28 0.61 -2.25 3.90
CA GLY A 28 0.33 -1.15 2.97
C GLY A 28 -1.03 -0.48 3.12
N LYS A 29 -1.66 -0.10 2.01
CA LYS A 29 -2.94 0.62 2.01
C LYS A 29 -4.11 -0.32 2.28
N TRP A 30 -4.90 -0.03 3.33
CA TRP A 30 -6.10 -0.82 3.64
C TRP A 30 -7.35 -0.34 2.90
N HIS A 31 -7.72 0.91 3.08
CA HIS A 31 -8.83 1.63 2.44
C HIS A 31 -10.22 0.97 2.61
N LEU A 32 -10.42 0.21 3.68
CA LEU A 32 -11.64 -0.53 3.98
C LEU A 32 -12.18 -0.26 5.39
N ALA A 33 -11.61 0.70 6.12
CA ALA A 33 -12.05 1.00 7.49
C ALA A 33 -12.78 2.33 7.63
N SER A 34 -12.45 3.35 6.85
CA SER A 34 -13.05 4.67 6.98
C SER A 34 -14.44 4.76 6.37
N ASP A 35 -15.33 5.45 7.08
CA ASP A 35 -16.67 5.79 6.62
C ASP A 35 -16.83 7.31 6.56
N ARG A 36 -17.33 7.84 5.46
CA ARG A 36 -17.65 9.27 5.30
C ARG A 36 -19.08 9.64 5.57
N LEU A 37 -19.93 8.69 5.94
CA LEU A 37 -21.29 9.02 6.31
C LEU A 37 -21.30 9.81 7.62
N PRO A 38 -21.91 11.00 7.68
CA PRO A 38 -22.03 11.74 8.91
C PRO A 38 -22.74 10.89 9.95
N ASN A 39 -22.11 10.69 11.10
CA ASN A 39 -22.62 9.93 12.25
C ASN A 39 -22.43 8.38 12.22
N VAL A 40 -21.69 7.83 11.31
CA VAL A 40 -21.29 6.41 11.35
C VAL A 40 -19.76 6.29 11.45
N GLY A 41 -19.28 6.40 12.49
CA GLY A 41 -18.20 6.63 13.37
C GLY A 41 -16.79 6.13 13.08
N PHE A 42 -16.31 5.72 11.92
CA PHE A 42 -14.89 5.37 11.77
C PHE A 42 -14.16 6.30 10.79
N HIS A 43 -13.33 7.17 11.35
CA HIS A 43 -12.45 8.06 10.59
C HIS A 43 -10.99 7.64 10.81
N CYS A 44 -10.61 6.53 10.15
CA CYS A 44 -9.28 5.95 10.29
C CYS A 44 -8.28 6.42 9.23
N GLU A 45 -8.63 7.47 8.46
CA GLU A 45 -7.80 7.92 7.33
C GLU A 45 -6.35 8.24 7.73
N LYS A 46 -6.15 8.74 8.98
CA LYS A 46 -4.83 9.12 9.53
C LYS A 46 -4.54 8.51 10.89
N THR A 47 -5.36 7.57 11.33
CA THR A 47 -5.25 6.93 12.65
C THR A 47 -5.23 5.41 12.52
N ALA A 48 -4.90 4.73 13.61
CA ALA A 48 -4.89 3.29 13.66
C ALA A 48 -6.26 2.68 13.31
N ILE A 49 -6.24 1.61 12.56
CA ILE A 49 -7.43 0.84 12.21
C ILE A 49 -7.74 -0.10 13.37
N PRO A 50 -8.95 -0.05 13.97
CA PRO A 50 -9.32 -0.95 15.04
C PRO A 50 -9.18 -2.43 14.63
N LYS A 51 -8.77 -3.28 15.57
CA LYS A 51 -8.44 -4.69 15.30
C LYS A 51 -9.57 -5.46 14.63
N GLU A 52 -10.80 -5.22 15.04
CA GLU A 52 -12.01 -5.80 14.45
C GLU A 52 -12.28 -5.33 13.01
N ARG A 53 -11.55 -4.30 12.54
CA ARG A 53 -11.62 -3.75 11.18
C ARG A 53 -10.43 -4.13 10.29
N GLN A 54 -9.48 -4.93 10.83
CA GLN A 54 -8.29 -5.38 10.11
C GLN A 54 -8.53 -6.63 9.24
N GLY A 55 -9.78 -6.94 8.91
CA GLY A 55 -10.13 -7.98 7.92
C GLY A 55 -9.68 -9.40 8.27
N GLY A 56 -9.48 -9.72 9.57
CA GLY A 56 -9.11 -11.06 10.02
C GLY A 56 -7.61 -11.39 9.91
N TYR A 57 -6.75 -10.46 9.52
CA TYR A 57 -5.29 -10.64 9.56
C TYR A 57 -4.80 -10.71 11.00
N LYS A 58 -4.02 -11.74 11.36
CA LYS A 58 -3.69 -12.07 12.75
C LYS A 58 -2.22 -12.00 13.11
N ASN A 59 -1.33 -12.32 12.16
CA ASN A 59 0.07 -12.56 12.45
C ASN A 59 0.95 -11.34 12.22
N TRP A 60 0.59 -10.52 11.23
CA TRP A 60 1.33 -9.31 10.91
C TRP A 60 0.43 -8.22 10.32
N TRP A 61 0.62 -7.00 10.79
CA TRP A 61 -0.09 -5.84 10.30
C TRP A 61 0.81 -4.61 10.29
N ARG A 62 0.99 -4.00 9.12
CA ARG A 62 1.68 -2.73 8.91
C ARG A 62 0.90 -1.94 7.87
N ALA A 63 -0.12 -1.19 8.27
CA ALA A 63 -1.03 -0.57 7.34
C ALA A 63 -1.53 0.80 7.77
N ALA A 64 -1.97 1.58 6.79
CA ALA A 64 -2.77 2.78 6.98
C ALA A 64 -4.03 2.67 6.11
N ASP A 65 -5.15 3.24 6.57
CA ASP A 65 -6.41 3.13 5.82
C ASP A 65 -6.33 3.94 4.51
N VAL A 66 -5.93 5.21 4.59
CA VAL A 66 -5.67 6.04 3.41
C VAL A 66 -4.18 6.40 3.40
N LEU A 67 -3.36 5.52 2.85
CA LEU A 67 -1.89 5.61 2.93
C LEU A 67 -1.35 6.93 2.35
N GLU A 68 -2.01 7.50 1.33
CA GLU A 68 -1.68 8.82 0.78
C GLU A 68 -1.94 10.00 1.72
N PHE A 69 -2.64 9.78 2.84
CA PHE A 69 -2.85 10.80 3.88
C PHE A 69 -1.83 10.71 5.01
N THR A 70 -1.16 9.56 5.13
CA THR A 70 -0.11 9.33 6.13
C THR A 70 1.30 9.39 5.55
N SER A 71 1.41 9.56 4.23
CA SER A 71 2.70 9.58 3.51
C SER A 71 2.60 10.33 2.19
N HIS A 72 3.75 10.71 1.66
CA HIS A 72 3.96 11.08 0.26
C HIS A 72 4.90 10.07 -0.42
N GLY A 73 5.45 10.38 -1.57
CA GLY A 73 6.40 9.51 -2.25
C GLY A 73 7.61 9.13 -1.40
N TYR A 74 7.98 10.01 -0.47
CA TYR A 74 9.02 9.76 0.53
C TYR A 74 8.49 10.07 1.93
N ASP A 75 8.91 9.25 2.88
CA ASP A 75 8.62 9.37 4.31
C ASP A 75 7.12 9.29 4.65
N GLY A 76 6.84 8.83 5.85
CA GLY A 76 5.48 8.70 6.33
C GLY A 76 5.37 7.74 7.50
N TYR A 77 4.16 7.25 7.73
CA TYR A 77 3.90 6.27 8.78
C TYR A 77 2.76 5.32 8.42
N VAL A 78 2.79 4.16 9.05
CA VAL A 78 1.73 3.17 9.11
C VAL A 78 1.43 2.84 10.57
N PHE A 79 0.51 1.92 10.82
CA PHE A 79 0.20 1.44 12.16
C PHE A 79 0.39 -0.07 12.26
N ASP A 80 0.83 -0.55 13.42
CA ASP A 80 0.84 -1.98 13.75
C ASP A 80 -0.54 -2.49 14.19
N ALA A 81 -0.63 -3.78 14.53
CA ALA A 81 -1.88 -4.42 14.94
C ALA A 81 -2.41 -3.88 16.27
N GLU A 82 -1.56 -3.36 17.12
CA GLU A 82 -1.85 -2.77 18.43
C GLU A 82 -2.21 -1.28 18.35
N GLY A 83 -2.05 -0.68 17.16
CA GLY A 83 -2.35 0.72 16.90
C GLY A 83 -1.17 1.67 17.17
N ASN A 84 0.03 1.16 17.35
CA ASN A 84 1.22 2.00 17.47
C ASN A 84 1.61 2.53 16.10
N GLN A 85 1.99 3.81 16.03
CA GLN A 85 2.51 4.42 14.81
C GLN A 85 3.94 3.95 14.55
N ILE A 86 4.18 3.53 13.33
CA ILE A 86 5.49 3.09 12.83
C ILE A 86 5.90 4.03 11.71
N ASP A 87 6.85 4.92 12.01
CA ASP A 87 7.39 5.86 11.05
C ASP A 87 8.36 5.15 10.09
N PHE A 88 8.39 5.60 8.85
CA PHE A 88 9.37 5.16 7.85
C PHE A 88 10.00 6.36 7.14
N LYS A 89 11.24 6.16 6.68
CA LYS A 89 12.01 7.14 5.92
C LYS A 89 12.54 6.51 4.65
N GLY A 90 12.37 7.19 3.53
CA GLY A 90 12.76 6.71 2.22
C GLY A 90 11.58 6.61 1.27
N TYR A 91 11.81 6.07 0.08
CA TYR A 91 10.75 5.92 -0.92
C TYR A 91 9.66 4.96 -0.40
N ARG A 92 8.41 5.43 -0.41
CA ARG A 92 7.28 4.71 0.22
C ARG A 92 7.14 3.26 -0.22
N ALA A 93 7.20 2.99 -1.53
CA ALA A 93 7.07 1.62 -2.03
C ALA A 93 8.18 0.70 -1.50
N ASP A 94 9.41 1.22 -1.33
CA ASP A 94 10.51 0.45 -0.73
C ASP A 94 10.23 0.15 0.73
N CYS A 95 9.77 1.15 1.50
CA CYS A 95 9.47 0.99 2.92
C CYS A 95 8.31 0.01 3.15
N ILE A 96 7.26 0.08 2.34
CA ILE A 96 6.15 -0.89 2.38
C ILE A 96 6.66 -2.31 2.06
N ASN A 97 7.55 -2.45 1.09
CA ASN A 97 8.17 -3.73 0.78
C ASN A 97 9.09 -4.23 1.92
N ASP A 98 9.82 -3.32 2.58
CA ASP A 98 10.67 -3.66 3.72
C ASP A 98 9.86 -4.20 4.90
N PHE A 99 8.66 -3.69 5.17
CA PHE A 99 7.76 -4.28 6.18
C PHE A 99 7.30 -5.70 5.82
N ALA A 100 7.16 -6.00 4.53
CA ALA A 100 6.86 -7.36 4.08
C ALA A 100 8.06 -8.29 4.25
N LEU A 101 9.26 -7.81 3.94
CA LEU A 101 10.50 -8.55 4.18
C LEU A 101 10.75 -8.76 5.68
N GLU A 102 10.47 -7.75 6.52
CA GLU A 102 10.53 -7.86 7.98
C GLU A 102 9.64 -9.01 8.50
N TYR A 103 8.41 -9.12 7.99
CA TYR A 103 7.54 -10.25 8.31
C TYR A 103 8.18 -11.59 7.95
N LEU A 104 8.72 -11.72 6.74
CA LEU A 104 9.36 -12.96 6.29
C LEU A 104 10.59 -13.30 7.12
N ASP A 105 11.36 -12.30 7.57
CA ASP A 105 12.53 -12.49 8.45
C ASP A 105 12.15 -12.92 9.87
N GLN A 106 11.03 -12.44 10.38
CA GLN A 106 10.56 -12.75 11.73
C GLN A 106 9.72 -14.02 11.82
N LYS A 107 9.27 -14.54 10.66
CA LYS A 107 8.51 -15.79 10.63
C LYS A 107 9.37 -16.97 11.08
N THR A 108 8.94 -17.63 12.15
CA THR A 108 9.67 -18.77 12.75
C THR A 108 8.95 -20.09 12.58
N SER A 109 7.66 -20.08 12.24
CA SER A 109 6.89 -21.31 12.03
C SER A 109 7.10 -21.85 10.61
N ASP A 110 6.92 -23.17 10.45
CA ASP A 110 6.88 -23.84 9.15
C ASP A 110 5.48 -23.78 8.50
N ASP A 111 4.50 -23.16 9.17
CA ASP A 111 3.16 -23.05 8.64
C ASP A 111 3.15 -22.24 7.34
N PRO A 112 2.28 -22.58 6.39
CA PRO A 112 2.11 -21.79 5.20
C PRO A 112 1.60 -20.38 5.57
N PHE A 113 1.90 -19.40 4.74
CA PHE A 113 1.47 -18.03 5.00
C PHE A 113 0.71 -17.42 3.82
N PHE A 114 -0.16 -16.47 4.13
CA PHE A 114 -0.82 -15.59 3.19
C PHE A 114 -0.43 -14.14 3.53
N LEU A 115 0.48 -13.59 2.75
CA LEU A 115 0.94 -12.20 2.85
C LEU A 115 0.31 -11.36 1.75
N PHE A 116 -0.51 -10.37 2.14
CA PHE A 116 -1.10 -9.40 1.22
C PHE A 116 -0.32 -8.08 1.29
N ILE A 117 0.30 -7.69 0.17
CA ILE A 117 1.05 -6.44 0.05
C ILE A 117 0.26 -5.50 -0.84
N SER A 118 -0.25 -4.42 -0.27
CA SER A 118 -1.04 -3.40 -0.96
C SER A 118 -0.20 -2.14 -1.14
N GLN A 119 0.56 -2.09 -2.20
CA GLN A 119 1.33 -0.90 -2.59
C GLN A 119 0.39 0.24 -2.99
N LEU A 120 0.80 1.47 -2.75
CA LEU A 120 0.05 2.63 -3.23
C LEU A 120 0.47 3.01 -4.65
N GLU A 121 1.76 2.92 -4.96
CA GLU A 121 2.29 3.20 -6.29
C GLU A 121 1.67 2.27 -7.35
N PRO A 122 1.47 2.74 -8.57
CA PRO A 122 1.74 4.08 -9.10
C PRO A 122 0.55 5.04 -8.99
N HIS A 123 -0.10 5.14 -7.84
CA HIS A 123 -1.24 6.05 -7.62
C HIS A 123 -0.81 7.51 -7.69
N HIS A 124 -1.63 8.35 -8.31
CA HIS A 124 -1.44 9.80 -8.33
C HIS A 124 -1.54 10.40 -6.91
N GLN A 125 -0.59 11.23 -6.51
CA GLN A 125 -0.64 11.95 -5.24
C GLN A 125 -1.56 13.16 -5.38
N ASN A 126 -2.81 13.02 -4.96
CA ASN A 126 -3.90 13.95 -5.29
C ASN A 126 -3.71 15.37 -4.73
N ASP A 127 -3.14 15.50 -3.53
CA ASP A 127 -2.88 16.78 -2.89
C ASP A 127 -1.71 17.54 -3.53
N ARG A 128 -0.84 16.86 -4.27
CA ARG A 128 0.30 17.42 -5.00
C ARG A 128 0.09 17.48 -6.51
N HIS A 129 -1.00 16.92 -7.00
CA HIS A 129 -1.33 16.85 -8.42
C HIS A 129 -0.18 16.28 -9.28
N CYS A 130 0.44 15.18 -8.82
CA CYS A 130 1.55 14.54 -9.54
C CYS A 130 1.66 13.04 -9.19
N TYR A 131 2.39 12.31 -10.03
CA TYR A 131 3.01 11.04 -9.65
C TYR A 131 4.36 11.34 -9.00
N GLU A 132 4.79 10.48 -8.09
CA GLU A 132 6.07 10.61 -7.39
C GLU A 132 6.88 9.33 -7.59
N GLY A 133 7.69 9.27 -8.65
CA GLY A 133 8.65 8.21 -8.89
C GLY A 133 9.92 8.38 -8.04
N PRO A 134 10.76 7.33 -7.86
CA PRO A 134 12.07 7.47 -7.24
C PRO A 134 12.94 8.39 -8.08
N LYS A 135 13.47 9.46 -7.45
CA LYS A 135 14.19 10.55 -8.13
C LYS A 135 15.32 10.06 -9.02
N GLU A 136 16.05 9.04 -8.57
CA GLU A 136 17.18 8.45 -9.29
C GLU A 136 16.75 7.61 -10.51
N THR A 137 15.47 7.23 -10.57
CA THR A 137 14.92 6.36 -11.63
C THR A 137 14.17 7.17 -12.70
N VAL A 138 13.56 8.30 -12.33
CA VAL A 138 12.76 9.14 -13.24
C VAL A 138 13.51 9.52 -14.51
N GLU A 139 14.80 9.87 -14.39
CA GLU A 139 15.62 10.24 -15.55
C GLU A 139 15.75 9.14 -16.61
N LYS A 140 15.66 7.86 -16.21
CA LYS A 140 15.71 6.73 -17.16
C LYS A 140 14.48 6.70 -18.08
N PHE A 141 13.39 7.31 -17.66
CA PHE A 141 12.12 7.30 -18.37
C PHE A 141 11.75 8.65 -18.99
N ARG A 142 12.63 9.68 -18.91
CA ARG A 142 12.36 11.02 -19.44
C ARG A 142 12.00 11.00 -20.93
N ASP A 143 12.72 10.23 -21.72
CA ASP A 143 12.52 10.09 -23.16
C ASP A 143 11.81 8.77 -23.54
N TYR A 144 11.15 8.13 -22.56
CA TYR A 144 10.44 6.89 -22.82
C TYR A 144 9.20 7.17 -23.70
N PRO A 145 8.95 6.34 -24.73
CA PRO A 145 7.90 6.64 -25.69
C PRO A 145 6.52 6.66 -25.03
N ILE A 146 5.80 7.74 -25.27
CA ILE A 146 4.40 7.87 -24.84
C ILE A 146 3.53 6.87 -25.64
N PRO A 147 2.64 6.11 -25.00
CA PRO A 147 1.72 5.24 -25.69
C PRO A 147 0.90 5.98 -26.76
N PRO A 148 0.74 5.40 -27.96
CA PRO A 148 0.09 6.09 -29.07
C PRO A 148 -1.34 6.53 -28.81
N ASP A 149 -2.06 5.84 -27.93
CA ASP A 149 -3.42 6.16 -27.50
C ASP A 149 -3.50 7.39 -26.59
N LEU A 150 -2.40 7.80 -25.99
CA LEU A 150 -2.32 9.04 -25.20
C LEU A 150 -1.88 10.24 -26.06
N SER A 151 -1.11 10.03 -27.12
CA SER A 151 -0.44 11.09 -27.89
C SER A 151 -1.38 12.09 -28.57
N PHE A 152 -2.65 11.74 -28.76
CA PHE A 152 -3.68 12.63 -29.33
C PHE A 152 -4.70 13.16 -28.31
N LEU A 153 -4.50 12.85 -27.04
CA LEU A 153 -5.33 13.39 -25.96
C LEU A 153 -4.70 14.66 -25.38
N GLU A 154 -5.54 15.60 -24.97
CA GLU A 154 -5.06 16.72 -24.14
C GLU A 154 -4.84 16.24 -22.72
N GLY A 155 -3.73 16.65 -22.08
CA GLY A 155 -3.41 16.28 -20.70
C GLY A 155 -1.97 16.58 -20.31
N ASP A 156 -1.61 16.15 -19.13
CA ASP A 156 -0.30 16.34 -18.51
C ASP A 156 0.61 15.09 -18.55
N TYR A 157 0.22 14.09 -19.34
CA TYR A 157 0.91 12.81 -19.44
C TYR A 157 2.38 12.94 -19.82
N GLU A 158 2.76 13.85 -20.72
CA GLU A 158 4.16 14.06 -21.08
C GLU A 158 5.03 14.43 -19.89
N LYS A 159 4.50 15.27 -19.00
CA LYS A 159 5.16 15.68 -17.78
C LYS A 159 5.20 14.59 -16.72
N MET A 160 4.12 13.82 -16.60
CA MET A 160 3.92 12.88 -15.49
C MET A 160 4.34 11.44 -15.81
N TYR A 161 4.43 11.08 -17.07
CA TYR A 161 4.72 9.70 -17.48
C TYR A 161 6.07 9.17 -16.99
N PRO A 162 7.17 9.94 -16.96
CA PRO A 162 8.44 9.49 -16.39
C PRO A 162 8.33 9.06 -14.93
N ASP A 163 7.64 9.83 -14.08
CA ASP A 163 7.42 9.49 -12.67
C ASP A 163 6.55 8.24 -12.51
N TYR A 164 5.49 8.12 -13.30
CA TYR A 164 4.63 6.94 -13.33
C TYR A 164 5.41 5.67 -13.69
N MET A 165 6.23 5.72 -14.76
CA MET A 165 7.05 4.60 -15.19
C MET A 165 8.16 4.25 -14.19
N ALA A 166 8.76 5.26 -13.57
CA ALA A 166 9.76 5.06 -12.53
C ALA A 166 9.17 4.38 -11.28
N ALA A 167 7.93 4.73 -10.90
CA ALA A 167 7.23 4.06 -9.82
C ALA A 167 6.96 2.58 -10.13
N ILE A 168 6.51 2.26 -11.35
CA ILE A 168 6.30 0.87 -11.80
C ILE A 168 7.62 0.08 -11.80
N ASN A 169 8.70 0.68 -12.32
CA ASN A 169 10.02 0.03 -12.31
C ASN A 169 10.47 -0.31 -10.87
N ARG A 170 10.24 0.60 -9.91
CA ARG A 170 10.58 0.34 -8.50
C ARG A 170 9.72 -0.77 -7.89
N LEU A 171 8.44 -0.86 -8.25
CA LEU A 171 7.59 -1.97 -7.82
C LEU A 171 8.11 -3.31 -8.33
N ASP A 172 8.52 -3.39 -9.60
CA ASP A 172 9.11 -4.60 -10.19
C ASP A 172 10.40 -5.01 -9.46
N GLU A 173 11.30 -4.06 -9.17
CA GLU A 173 12.50 -4.29 -8.37
C GLU A 173 12.15 -4.82 -6.96
N ASN A 174 11.11 -4.28 -6.34
CA ASN A 174 10.64 -4.71 -5.02
C ASN A 174 10.02 -6.12 -5.05
N VAL A 175 9.30 -6.48 -6.10
CA VAL A 175 8.84 -7.88 -6.32
C VAL A 175 10.05 -8.80 -6.44
N GLY A 176 11.09 -8.41 -7.17
CA GLY A 176 12.34 -9.16 -7.26
C GLY A 176 13.00 -9.40 -5.90
N ARG A 177 13.02 -8.40 -5.02
CA ARG A 177 13.54 -8.52 -3.64
C ARG A 177 12.75 -9.52 -2.80
N LEU A 178 11.42 -9.53 -2.94
CA LEU A 178 10.55 -10.49 -2.24
C LEU A 178 10.73 -11.93 -2.72
N VAL A 179 10.85 -12.12 -4.04
CA VAL A 179 11.05 -13.46 -4.64
C VAL A 179 12.42 -14.05 -4.30
N ALA A 180 13.41 -13.19 -4.11
CA ALA A 180 14.77 -13.61 -3.73
C ALA A 180 14.92 -13.97 -2.24
N LYS A 181 13.88 -13.67 -1.40
CA LYS A 181 13.84 -13.95 0.03
C LYS A 181 13.32 -15.35 0.31
#